data_12043c8829a4668b6a1f119859b233a1
#
_entry.id   12043c8829a4668b6a1f119859b233a1
#
_cell.length_a   1.000
_cell.length_b   1.000
_cell.length_c   1.000
_cell.angle_alpha   90.00
_cell.angle_beta   90.00
_cell.angle_gamma   90.00
#
_symmetry.space_group_name_H-M   'P 1'
#
loop_
_entity.id
_entity.type
_entity.pdbx_description
1 polymer ?
#
loop_
_entity_poly.entity_id
_entity_poly.type
_entity_poly.pdbx_seq_one_letter_code
_entity_poly.pdbx_strand_id
1 'polypeptide(L)'
;MLKSFIIYSLLILIIACTQKPTADPNYVKEINEWGAKRVNRLKADDGWLNLVGRFWLKQGESTFGSAKDNDIVVESSKLPEHIGSFIFEDSVVTFRAKDGVDVMLGDMSVKEIVLVDDQKSDVTVLQIGSVKFNLIVRDTLYGIRFRDLNSDLVKNFKGVERYPIDESWKIIAKFEAYNPVKEIDVPNVLGQISKENSPGAVVFERDGKTHRIDAVDEGGDKLFLIIADQTSGEETYGGGRFMYVNKPDSTGAILLDFNKAYNPPCVFTKYATCPLPPLQNYLKLKIEAGEKVYGH
;
A
#
# COMPACT_ATOMS: atom_id res chain seq x y z
N MET A 1 28.20 -36.56 71.28
CA MET A 1 27.04 -36.50 70.39
C MET A 1 26.97 -35.10 69.80
N LEU A 2 27.46 -34.98 68.56
CA LEU A 2 27.52 -33.69 67.82
C LEU A 2 26.32 -33.61 66.91
N LYS A 3 25.39 -32.67 67.17
CA LYS A 3 24.19 -32.44 66.32
C LYS A 3 24.58 -31.46 65.20
N SER A 4 24.68 -31.96 63.95
CA SER A 4 24.81 -31.15 62.75
C SER A 4 23.52 -30.44 62.45
N PHE A 5 23.49 -29.11 62.43
CA PHE A 5 22.42 -28.27 61.92
C PHE A 5 22.68 -28.05 60.41
N ILE A 6 21.86 -28.59 59.55
CA ILE A 6 21.84 -28.32 58.11
C ILE A 6 20.95 -27.07 57.88
N ILE A 7 21.55 -25.95 57.53
CA ILE A 7 20.81 -24.74 57.15
C ILE A 7 20.50 -24.86 55.64
N TYR A 8 19.23 -25.06 55.31
CA TYR A 8 18.69 -24.96 53.95
C TYR A 8 18.56 -23.48 53.58
N SER A 9 19.47 -22.97 52.76
CA SER A 9 19.35 -21.62 52.17
C SER A 9 18.36 -21.70 51.02
N LEU A 10 17.15 -21.12 51.21
CA LEU A 10 16.08 -21.03 50.21
C LEU A 10 16.42 -19.88 49.26
N LEU A 11 16.94 -20.19 48.06
CA LEU A 11 17.21 -19.19 47.02
C LEU A 11 15.89 -18.78 46.38
N ILE A 12 15.31 -17.63 46.77
CA ILE A 12 14.13 -17.06 46.15
C ILE A 12 14.57 -16.41 44.85
N LEU A 13 14.28 -17.07 43.71
CA LEU A 13 14.42 -16.49 42.39
C LEU A 13 13.31 -15.45 42.20
N ILE A 14 13.62 -14.17 42.33
CA ILE A 14 12.72 -13.07 41.96
C ILE A 14 12.71 -13.00 40.44
N ILE A 15 11.69 -13.58 39.81
CA ILE A 15 11.39 -13.35 38.38
C ILE A 15 10.83 -11.93 38.32
N ALA A 16 11.68 -10.96 38.02
CA ALA A 16 11.27 -9.63 37.66
C ALA A 16 10.56 -9.71 36.29
N CYS A 17 9.23 -9.76 36.29
CA CYS A 17 8.45 -9.45 35.10
C CYS A 17 8.74 -8.00 34.75
N THR A 18 9.63 -7.76 33.82
CA THR A 18 9.79 -6.44 33.18
C THR A 18 8.52 -6.17 32.38
N GLN A 19 7.53 -5.52 33.01
CA GLN A 19 6.42 -4.95 32.26
C GLN A 19 7.01 -3.95 31.26
N LYS A 20 6.72 -4.15 29.94
CA LYS A 20 7.04 -3.12 28.95
C LYS A 20 6.39 -1.81 29.41
N PRO A 21 7.10 -0.68 29.30
CA PRO A 21 6.51 0.63 29.59
C PRO A 21 5.20 0.77 28.82
N THR A 22 4.13 1.14 29.49
CA THR A 22 2.88 1.47 28.80
C THR A 22 3.11 2.73 27.96
N ALA A 23 2.78 2.66 26.67
CA ALA A 23 2.92 3.83 25.78
C ALA A 23 2.08 5.02 26.30
N ASP A 24 2.54 6.25 26.05
CA ASP A 24 1.80 7.48 26.40
C ASP A 24 0.37 7.40 25.83
N PRO A 25 -0.68 7.62 26.66
CA PRO A 25 -2.07 7.57 26.20
C PRO A 25 -2.38 8.51 25.04
N ASN A 26 -1.75 9.67 24.94
CA ASN A 26 -1.89 10.59 23.82
C ASN A 26 -1.28 10.02 22.53
N TYR A 27 -0.13 9.35 22.66
CA TYR A 27 0.47 8.65 21.54
C TYR A 27 -0.39 7.47 21.07
N VAL A 28 -0.91 6.68 21.99
CA VAL A 28 -1.86 5.60 21.65
C VAL A 28 -3.08 6.15 20.92
N LYS A 29 -3.63 7.27 21.37
CA LYS A 29 -4.74 7.95 20.71
C LYS A 29 -4.36 8.40 19.27
N GLU A 30 -3.20 9.03 19.10
CA GLU A 30 -2.68 9.46 17.78
C GLU A 30 -2.61 8.28 16.80
N ILE A 31 -2.04 7.15 17.23
CA ILE A 31 -1.89 5.97 16.38
C ILE A 31 -3.24 5.34 16.03
N ASN A 32 -4.18 5.32 16.98
CA ASN A 32 -5.54 4.83 16.72
C ASN A 32 -6.30 5.73 15.74
N GLU A 33 -6.18 7.05 15.86
CA GLU A 33 -6.77 8.01 14.91
C GLU A 33 -6.15 7.87 13.51
N TRP A 34 -4.83 7.67 13.44
CA TRP A 34 -4.15 7.37 12.18
C TRP A 34 -4.70 6.09 11.55
N GLY A 35 -4.87 5.02 12.34
CA GLY A 35 -5.45 3.75 11.89
C GLY A 35 -6.88 3.92 11.36
N ALA A 36 -7.72 4.69 12.05
CA ALA A 36 -9.09 4.99 11.60
C ALA A 36 -9.10 5.76 10.26
N LYS A 37 -8.23 6.77 10.11
CA LYS A 37 -8.06 7.50 8.83
C LYS A 37 -7.61 6.56 7.72
N ARG A 38 -6.71 5.62 8.02
CA ARG A 38 -6.24 4.60 7.08
C ARG A 38 -7.38 3.71 6.59
N VAL A 39 -8.24 3.21 7.49
CA VAL A 39 -9.42 2.41 7.14
C VAL A 39 -10.37 3.21 6.24
N ASN A 40 -10.66 4.46 6.58
CA ASN A 40 -11.52 5.32 5.77
C ASN A 40 -10.94 5.55 4.37
N ARG A 41 -9.61 5.75 4.25
CA ARG A 41 -8.95 5.90 2.96
C ARG A 41 -9.01 4.64 2.10
N LEU A 42 -8.90 3.46 2.71
CA LEU A 42 -9.05 2.19 2.00
C LEU A 42 -10.46 2.00 1.43
N LYS A 43 -11.50 2.49 2.14
CA LYS A 43 -12.91 2.40 1.75
C LYS A 43 -13.38 3.53 0.82
N ALA A 44 -12.59 4.58 0.63
CA ALA A 44 -12.96 5.73 -0.21
C ALA A 44 -13.23 5.29 -1.67
N ASP A 45 -13.98 6.09 -2.42
CA ASP A 45 -14.38 5.82 -3.80
C ASP A 45 -13.19 5.51 -4.72
N ASP A 46 -12.07 6.18 -4.50
CA ASP A 46 -10.79 5.96 -5.16
C ASP A 46 -9.84 5.04 -4.35
N GLY A 47 -10.37 4.41 -3.28
CA GLY A 47 -9.64 3.50 -2.41
C GLY A 47 -9.34 2.15 -3.07
N TRP A 48 -8.72 1.25 -2.29
CA TRP A 48 -8.22 -0.01 -2.82
C TRP A 48 -9.19 -1.20 -2.62
N LEU A 49 -10.14 -1.08 -1.67
CA LEU A 49 -11.07 -2.16 -1.37
C LEU A 49 -12.20 -2.31 -2.41
N ASN A 50 -12.44 -1.27 -3.20
CA ASN A 50 -13.43 -1.30 -4.27
C ASN A 50 -12.86 -1.74 -5.63
N LEU A 51 -11.55 -2.04 -5.71
CA LEU A 51 -10.90 -2.44 -6.94
C LEU A 51 -11.25 -3.89 -7.29
N VAL A 52 -12.07 -4.06 -8.35
CA VAL A 52 -12.65 -5.35 -8.76
C VAL A 52 -12.11 -5.88 -10.09
N GLY A 53 -11.31 -5.09 -10.81
CA GLY A 53 -10.74 -5.51 -12.08
C GLY A 53 -9.56 -4.63 -12.54
N ARG A 54 -8.63 -5.26 -13.24
CA ARG A 54 -7.57 -4.62 -14.02
C ARG A 54 -7.30 -5.50 -15.23
N PHE A 55 -7.45 -4.95 -16.42
CA PHE A 55 -7.28 -5.65 -17.68
C PHE A 55 -6.34 -4.86 -18.58
N TRP A 56 -5.27 -5.51 -19.02
CA TRP A 56 -4.33 -4.91 -19.97
C TRP A 56 -4.90 -4.98 -21.38
N LEU A 57 -4.88 -3.85 -22.11
CA LEU A 57 -5.35 -3.74 -23.46
C LEU A 57 -4.33 -4.29 -24.44
N LYS A 58 -4.80 -4.85 -25.53
CA LYS A 58 -4.05 -5.16 -26.74
C LYS A 58 -4.39 -4.14 -27.80
N GLN A 59 -3.49 -3.95 -28.79
CA GLN A 59 -3.80 -3.11 -29.96
C GLN A 59 -5.08 -3.58 -30.65
N GLY A 60 -5.89 -2.62 -31.10
CA GLY A 60 -7.19 -2.83 -31.71
C GLY A 60 -8.34 -2.70 -30.70
N GLU A 61 -9.49 -3.22 -31.07
CA GLU A 61 -10.73 -3.15 -30.28
C GLU A 61 -10.81 -4.29 -29.27
N SER A 62 -11.28 -4.00 -28.07
CA SER A 62 -11.59 -4.96 -27.00
C SER A 62 -12.97 -4.67 -26.44
N THR A 63 -13.91 -5.58 -26.59
CA THR A 63 -15.26 -5.51 -26.03
C THR A 63 -15.26 -5.74 -24.53
N PHE A 64 -16.22 -5.15 -23.79
CA PHE A 64 -16.31 -5.40 -22.35
C PHE A 64 -17.75 -5.40 -21.82
N GLY A 65 -17.93 -6.10 -20.72
CA GLY A 65 -19.19 -6.25 -20.01
C GLY A 65 -19.15 -7.41 -19.02
N SER A 66 -20.33 -7.87 -18.56
CA SER A 66 -20.41 -9.02 -17.64
C SER A 66 -20.58 -10.37 -18.38
N ALA A 67 -20.96 -10.38 -19.65
CA ALA A 67 -21.09 -11.60 -20.45
C ALA A 67 -19.72 -12.19 -20.81
N LYS A 68 -19.65 -13.53 -20.88
CA LYS A 68 -18.41 -14.28 -21.08
C LYS A 68 -17.84 -14.20 -22.50
N ASP A 69 -18.62 -13.73 -23.45
CA ASP A 69 -18.25 -13.54 -24.86
C ASP A 69 -17.58 -12.18 -25.13
N ASN A 70 -17.41 -11.33 -24.11
CA ASN A 70 -16.57 -10.15 -24.22
C ASN A 70 -15.07 -10.50 -24.11
N ASP A 71 -14.22 -9.68 -24.72
CA ASP A 71 -12.75 -9.76 -24.56
C ASP A 71 -12.32 -9.44 -23.12
N ILE A 72 -13.04 -8.51 -22.48
CA ILE A 72 -12.86 -8.11 -21.08
C ILE A 72 -14.13 -8.42 -20.30
N VAL A 73 -14.08 -9.49 -19.52
CA VAL A 73 -15.18 -9.91 -18.66
C VAL A 73 -14.99 -9.33 -17.26
N VAL A 74 -15.86 -8.39 -16.88
CA VAL A 74 -15.89 -7.84 -15.53
C VAL A 74 -16.89 -8.63 -14.70
N GLU A 75 -16.41 -9.44 -13.76
CA GLU A 75 -17.25 -10.29 -12.92
C GLU A 75 -18.10 -9.44 -11.96
N SER A 76 -19.23 -8.96 -12.42
CA SER A 76 -20.21 -8.19 -11.65
C SER A 76 -21.61 -8.36 -12.19
N SER A 77 -22.53 -8.88 -11.37
CA SER A 77 -23.96 -8.94 -11.69
C SER A 77 -24.64 -7.57 -11.78
N LYS A 78 -23.91 -6.49 -11.48
CA LYS A 78 -24.39 -5.10 -11.52
C LYS A 78 -24.13 -4.42 -12.86
N LEU A 79 -23.36 -5.08 -13.73
CA LEU A 79 -23.03 -4.56 -15.05
C LEU A 79 -23.88 -5.21 -16.13
N PRO A 80 -24.25 -4.47 -17.20
CA PRO A 80 -24.83 -5.03 -18.40
C PRO A 80 -23.94 -6.11 -19.01
N GLU A 81 -24.56 -7.05 -19.74
CA GLU A 81 -23.85 -8.11 -20.46
C GLU A 81 -22.81 -7.55 -21.41
N HIS A 82 -23.16 -6.51 -22.16
CA HIS A 82 -22.27 -5.81 -23.09
C HIS A 82 -22.41 -4.31 -22.86
N ILE A 83 -21.30 -3.64 -22.62
CA ILE A 83 -21.26 -2.20 -22.28
C ILE A 83 -20.73 -1.39 -23.46
N GLY A 84 -19.73 -1.90 -24.14
CA GLY A 84 -19.06 -1.19 -25.22
C GLY A 84 -17.68 -1.78 -25.50
N SER A 85 -16.79 -0.95 -26.00
CA SER A 85 -15.42 -1.34 -26.33
C SER A 85 -14.40 -0.26 -25.98
N PHE A 86 -13.15 -0.72 -25.84
CA PHE A 86 -11.95 0.12 -25.79
C PHE A 86 -11.16 -0.11 -27.07
N ILE A 87 -10.87 0.96 -27.79
CA ILE A 87 -10.08 0.96 -29.02
C ILE A 87 -8.71 1.52 -28.66
N PHE A 88 -7.67 0.68 -28.73
CA PHE A 88 -6.31 1.05 -28.41
C PHE A 88 -5.46 1.09 -29.67
N GLU A 89 -5.07 2.29 -30.11
CA GLU A 89 -4.27 2.54 -31.30
C GLU A 89 -3.26 3.66 -31.02
N ASP A 90 -2.01 3.48 -31.44
CA ASP A 90 -0.95 4.49 -31.35
C ASP A 90 -0.83 5.19 -29.96
N SER A 91 -0.90 4.39 -28.88
CA SER A 91 -0.86 4.88 -27.49
C SER A 91 -2.08 5.72 -27.08
N VAL A 92 -3.12 5.78 -27.88
CA VAL A 92 -4.40 6.41 -27.58
C VAL A 92 -5.45 5.34 -27.28
N VAL A 93 -6.22 5.53 -26.23
CA VAL A 93 -7.34 4.64 -25.89
C VAL A 93 -8.65 5.41 -25.99
N THR A 94 -9.52 4.97 -26.86
CA THR A 94 -10.87 5.51 -27.03
C THR A 94 -11.90 4.55 -26.44
N PHE A 95 -12.77 5.03 -25.58
CA PHE A 95 -13.94 4.31 -25.13
C PHE A 95 -15.10 4.58 -26.08
N ARG A 96 -15.87 3.51 -26.43
CA ARG A 96 -17.13 3.61 -27.18
C ARG A 96 -18.22 2.79 -26.50
N ALA A 97 -19.34 3.45 -26.14
CA ALA A 97 -20.49 2.78 -25.55
C ALA A 97 -21.28 2.01 -26.61
N LYS A 98 -21.83 0.85 -26.21
CA LYS A 98 -22.84 0.14 -27.00
C LYS A 98 -24.14 0.94 -27.05
N ASP A 99 -24.86 0.87 -28.15
CA ASP A 99 -26.17 1.53 -28.27
C ASP A 99 -27.12 1.07 -27.17
N GLY A 100 -27.82 2.03 -26.57
CA GLY A 100 -28.73 1.80 -25.46
C GLY A 100 -28.11 1.65 -24.10
N VAL A 101 -26.77 1.67 -24.01
CA VAL A 101 -26.05 1.68 -22.72
C VAL A 101 -25.67 3.12 -22.34
N ASP A 102 -26.01 3.49 -21.11
CA ASP A 102 -25.74 4.83 -20.58
C ASP A 102 -24.51 4.81 -19.67
N VAL A 103 -23.41 5.36 -20.16
CA VAL A 103 -22.13 5.50 -19.44
C VAL A 103 -21.88 6.96 -19.15
N MET A 104 -21.55 7.28 -17.90
CA MET A 104 -21.45 8.66 -17.40
C MET A 104 -20.01 9.11 -17.25
N LEU A 105 -19.75 10.37 -17.60
CA LEU A 105 -18.59 11.15 -17.19
C LEU A 105 -19.11 12.30 -16.29
N GLY A 106 -18.98 12.16 -14.98
CA GLY A 106 -19.71 13.00 -14.05
C GLY A 106 -21.23 12.89 -14.29
N ASP A 107 -21.88 13.99 -14.60
CA ASP A 107 -23.33 14.05 -14.87
C ASP A 107 -23.67 13.96 -16.37
N MET A 108 -22.69 13.76 -17.25
CA MET A 108 -22.90 13.70 -18.70
C MET A 108 -22.86 12.26 -19.21
N SER A 109 -23.84 11.91 -20.02
CA SER A 109 -23.82 10.63 -20.77
C SER A 109 -22.82 10.73 -21.93
N VAL A 110 -22.00 9.69 -22.08
CA VAL A 110 -20.91 9.62 -23.07
C VAL A 110 -21.12 8.43 -24.00
N LYS A 111 -21.06 8.69 -25.31
CA LYS A 111 -21.09 7.63 -26.34
C LYS A 111 -19.70 7.26 -26.82
N GLU A 112 -18.82 8.23 -26.96
CA GLU A 112 -17.43 8.00 -27.37
C GLU A 112 -16.55 9.09 -26.73
N ILE A 113 -15.36 8.69 -26.23
CA ILE A 113 -14.40 9.62 -25.63
C ILE A 113 -13.01 9.05 -25.63
N VAL A 114 -11.98 9.88 -25.90
CA VAL A 114 -10.59 9.55 -25.66
C VAL A 114 -10.32 9.59 -24.16
N LEU A 115 -9.71 8.53 -23.63
CA LEU A 115 -9.43 8.40 -22.20
C LEU A 115 -8.09 9.07 -21.84
N VAL A 116 -8.11 9.91 -20.83
CA VAL A 116 -6.92 10.44 -20.16
C VAL A 116 -6.53 9.50 -19.02
N ASP A 117 -5.25 9.11 -18.96
CA ASP A 117 -4.73 8.12 -18.02
C ASP A 117 -4.52 8.64 -16.61
N ASP A 118 -4.27 7.72 -15.66
CA ASP A 118 -4.13 7.99 -14.22
C ASP A 118 -2.82 8.69 -13.81
N GLN A 119 -1.91 8.99 -14.74
CA GLN A 119 -0.69 9.78 -14.47
C GLN A 119 -0.93 11.28 -14.71
N LYS A 120 -2.11 11.65 -15.24
CA LYS A 120 -2.51 13.03 -15.50
C LYS A 120 -3.44 13.55 -14.41
N SER A 121 -3.47 14.87 -14.23
CA SER A 121 -4.32 15.52 -13.23
C SER A 121 -5.82 15.48 -13.56
N ASP A 122 -6.15 15.35 -14.85
CA ASP A 122 -7.50 15.39 -15.42
C ASP A 122 -7.98 14.02 -15.91
N VAL A 123 -7.60 12.96 -15.19
CA VAL A 123 -7.95 11.58 -15.51
C VAL A 123 -9.43 11.39 -15.86
N THR A 124 -9.69 10.69 -16.98
CA THR A 124 -11.07 10.35 -17.38
C THR A 124 -11.58 9.19 -16.52
N VAL A 125 -12.58 9.45 -15.68
CA VAL A 125 -13.26 8.42 -14.87
C VAL A 125 -14.68 8.25 -15.37
N LEU A 126 -14.96 7.10 -16.00
CA LEU A 126 -16.29 6.74 -16.47
C LEU A 126 -17.02 5.90 -15.43
N GLN A 127 -18.35 5.96 -15.44
CA GLN A 127 -19.18 5.26 -14.47
C GLN A 127 -20.43 4.65 -15.11
N ILE A 128 -20.79 3.45 -14.66
CA ILE A 128 -22.07 2.79 -14.93
C ILE A 128 -22.59 2.17 -13.63
N GLY A 129 -23.73 2.62 -13.16
CA GLY A 129 -24.26 2.22 -11.84
C GLY A 129 -23.24 2.51 -10.72
N SER A 130 -22.87 1.48 -9.96
CA SER A 130 -21.85 1.60 -8.91
C SER A 130 -20.41 1.35 -9.37
N VAL A 131 -20.22 1.03 -10.65
CA VAL A 131 -18.89 0.69 -11.18
C VAL A 131 -18.28 1.87 -11.90
N LYS A 132 -17.11 2.29 -11.41
CA LYS A 132 -16.23 3.29 -12.04
C LYS A 132 -15.11 2.59 -12.78
N PHE A 133 -14.65 3.17 -13.89
CA PHE A 133 -13.47 2.68 -14.60
C PHE A 133 -12.66 3.82 -15.22
N ASN A 134 -11.35 3.60 -15.32
CA ASN A 134 -10.40 4.56 -15.88
C ASN A 134 -9.23 3.85 -16.55
N LEU A 135 -8.59 4.55 -17.48
CA LEU A 135 -7.32 4.16 -18.08
C LEU A 135 -6.19 4.27 -17.05
N ILE A 136 -5.32 3.27 -17.02
CA ILE A 136 -4.05 3.29 -16.29
C ILE A 136 -2.91 2.99 -17.25
N VAL A 137 -1.76 3.65 -17.03
CA VAL A 137 -0.52 3.41 -17.77
C VAL A 137 0.59 3.01 -16.80
N ARG A 138 1.29 1.91 -17.12
CA ARG A 138 2.44 1.42 -16.35
C ARG A 138 3.54 1.04 -17.32
N ASP A 139 4.52 1.91 -17.46
CA ASP A 139 5.55 1.83 -18.49
C ASP A 139 4.89 1.76 -19.90
N THR A 140 5.03 0.67 -20.61
CA THR A 140 4.43 0.44 -21.93
C THR A 140 3.05 -0.23 -21.90
N LEU A 141 2.55 -0.59 -20.71
CA LEU A 141 1.28 -1.28 -20.54
C LEU A 141 0.13 -0.28 -20.33
N TYR A 142 -0.88 -0.38 -21.19
CA TYR A 142 -2.14 0.34 -21.11
C TYR A 142 -3.22 -0.61 -20.61
N GLY A 143 -3.99 -0.21 -19.60
CA GLY A 143 -5.01 -1.08 -19.01
C GLY A 143 -6.19 -0.31 -18.45
N ILE A 144 -7.31 -1.02 -18.28
CA ILE A 144 -8.51 -0.46 -17.66
C ILE A 144 -8.64 -1.01 -16.25
N ARG A 145 -8.80 -0.09 -15.29
CA ARG A 145 -9.03 -0.39 -13.88
C ARG A 145 -10.50 -0.18 -13.55
N PHE A 146 -11.13 -1.20 -12.94
CA PHE A 146 -12.53 -1.18 -12.53
C PHE A 146 -12.65 -1.13 -11.02
N ARG A 147 -13.54 -0.26 -10.51
CA ARG A 147 -13.91 -0.15 -9.10
C ARG A 147 -15.41 -0.30 -8.93
N ASP A 148 -15.85 -1.18 -8.05
CA ASP A 148 -17.26 -1.25 -7.62
C ASP A 148 -17.38 -0.59 -6.24
N LEU A 149 -18.00 0.58 -6.18
CA LEU A 149 -18.21 1.35 -4.94
C LEU A 149 -19.07 0.59 -3.92
N ASN A 150 -19.78 -0.43 -4.37
CA ASN A 150 -20.64 -1.32 -3.58
C ASN A 150 -20.06 -2.74 -3.47
N SER A 151 -18.74 -2.90 -3.60
CA SER A 151 -18.10 -4.23 -3.50
C SER A 151 -18.31 -4.84 -2.10
N ASP A 152 -18.39 -6.18 -2.06
CA ASP A 152 -18.57 -6.89 -0.79
C ASP A 152 -17.35 -6.71 0.13
N LEU A 153 -16.16 -6.54 -0.45
CA LEU A 153 -14.96 -6.26 0.33
C LEU A 153 -15.08 -4.92 1.07
N VAL A 154 -15.55 -3.86 0.41
CA VAL A 154 -15.78 -2.55 1.07
C VAL A 154 -16.80 -2.67 2.20
N LYS A 155 -17.93 -3.37 1.95
CA LYS A 155 -19.03 -3.53 2.92
C LYS A 155 -18.60 -4.31 4.15
N ASN A 156 -17.84 -5.39 3.95
CA ASN A 156 -17.48 -6.34 5.00
C ASN A 156 -16.13 -6.05 5.67
N PHE A 157 -15.38 -5.05 5.18
CA PHE A 157 -14.06 -4.74 5.71
C PHE A 157 -14.13 -4.19 7.14
N LYS A 158 -13.51 -4.91 8.07
CA LYS A 158 -13.50 -4.58 9.52
C LYS A 158 -12.22 -3.89 9.97
N GLY A 159 -11.27 -3.64 9.08
CA GLY A 159 -9.96 -3.09 9.40
C GLY A 159 -8.83 -4.09 9.14
N VAL A 160 -7.63 -3.71 9.53
CA VAL A 160 -6.42 -4.52 9.43
C VAL A 160 -5.90 -4.80 10.83
N GLU A 161 -5.55 -6.05 11.12
CA GLU A 161 -4.88 -6.39 12.37
C GLU A 161 -3.53 -5.68 12.46
N ARG A 162 -3.16 -5.26 13.66
CA ARG A 162 -1.94 -4.53 13.94
C ARG A 162 -1.25 -5.14 15.15
N TYR A 163 0.07 -4.97 15.20
CA TYR A 163 0.80 -5.20 16.44
C TYR A 163 0.31 -4.27 17.55
N PRO A 164 0.46 -4.66 18.82
CA PRO A 164 0.28 -3.73 19.94
C PRO A 164 1.13 -2.47 19.73
N ILE A 165 0.56 -1.32 20.06
CA ILE A 165 1.27 -0.04 19.95
C ILE A 165 2.45 -0.06 20.94
N ASP A 166 3.64 0.08 20.42
CA ASP A 166 4.89 0.13 21.20
C ASP A 166 5.67 1.40 20.82
N GLU A 167 5.74 2.34 21.75
CA GLU A 167 6.38 3.63 21.54
C GLU A 167 7.88 3.53 21.27
N SER A 168 8.51 2.41 21.65
CA SER A 168 9.93 2.15 21.33
C SER A 168 10.19 2.01 19.83
N TRP A 169 9.14 1.84 19.02
CA TRP A 169 9.20 1.84 17.56
C TRP A 169 8.98 3.22 16.92
N LYS A 170 8.84 4.27 17.74
CA LYS A 170 8.85 5.67 17.33
C LYS A 170 10.27 6.21 17.55
N ILE A 171 11.07 6.27 16.50
CA ILE A 171 12.51 6.50 16.55
C ILE A 171 12.85 7.86 15.92
N ILE A 172 13.68 8.66 16.58
CA ILE A 172 14.33 9.79 15.92
C ILE A 172 15.53 9.24 15.17
N ALA A 173 15.39 9.18 13.86
CA ALA A 173 16.42 8.70 12.94
C ALA A 173 17.21 9.87 12.33
N LYS A 174 18.37 9.57 11.76
CA LYS A 174 19.20 10.52 11.03
C LYS A 174 18.94 10.35 9.52
N PHE A 175 18.79 11.45 8.81
CA PHE A 175 18.80 11.43 7.36
C PHE A 175 20.22 11.64 6.83
N GLU A 176 20.69 10.73 6.01
CA GLU A 176 21.96 10.83 5.30
C GLU A 176 21.70 11.13 3.84
N ALA A 177 21.83 12.41 3.47
CA ALA A 177 21.59 12.88 2.12
C ALA A 177 22.62 12.30 1.12
N TYR A 178 22.13 11.98 -0.07
CA TYR A 178 22.98 11.64 -1.21
C TYR A 178 23.32 12.89 -2.03
N ASN A 179 24.58 13.08 -2.33
CA ASN A 179 25.05 14.16 -3.18
C ASN A 179 26.06 13.61 -4.23
N PRO A 180 25.66 13.49 -5.49
CA PRO A 180 24.33 13.80 -6.05
C PRO A 180 23.23 12.84 -5.55
N VAL A 181 21.95 13.22 -5.75
CA VAL A 181 20.79 12.33 -5.58
C VAL A 181 21.02 11.06 -6.37
N LYS A 182 20.68 9.91 -5.78
CA LYS A 182 20.81 8.60 -6.44
C LYS A 182 19.52 8.20 -7.13
N GLU A 183 19.64 7.48 -8.23
CA GLU A 183 18.56 6.64 -8.74
C GLU A 183 18.69 5.25 -8.12
N ILE A 184 17.58 4.71 -7.63
CA ILE A 184 17.51 3.35 -7.09
C ILE A 184 16.50 2.51 -7.89
N ASP A 185 16.81 1.23 -8.02
CA ASP A 185 15.93 0.27 -8.69
C ASP A 185 14.80 -0.14 -7.74
N VAL A 186 13.56 0.15 -8.13
CA VAL A 186 12.36 -0.25 -7.40
C VAL A 186 11.56 -1.23 -8.26
N PRO A 187 11.59 -2.53 -7.93
CA PRO A 187 10.78 -3.52 -8.63
C PRO A 187 9.30 -3.37 -8.27
N ASN A 188 8.41 -3.93 -9.09
CA ASN A 188 6.98 -4.00 -8.80
C ASN A 188 6.43 -5.43 -8.96
N VAL A 189 5.19 -5.65 -8.54
CA VAL A 189 4.52 -6.96 -8.61
C VAL A 189 4.26 -7.46 -10.05
N LEU A 190 4.49 -6.63 -11.09
CA LEU A 190 4.40 -7.02 -12.49
C LEU A 190 5.76 -7.51 -13.05
N GLY A 191 6.82 -7.48 -12.23
CA GLY A 191 8.18 -7.83 -12.67
C GLY A 191 8.90 -6.69 -13.42
N GLN A 192 8.34 -5.48 -13.43
CA GLN A 192 8.98 -4.29 -13.99
C GLN A 192 9.90 -3.66 -12.93
N ILE A 193 10.89 -2.90 -13.39
CA ILE A 193 11.80 -2.12 -12.53
C ILE A 193 11.71 -0.67 -12.95
N SER A 194 11.31 0.22 -12.01
CA SER A 194 11.39 1.66 -12.21
C SER A 194 12.65 2.23 -11.56
N LYS A 195 13.16 3.31 -12.14
CA LYS A 195 14.22 4.13 -11.55
C LYS A 195 13.56 5.24 -10.76
N GLU A 196 13.80 5.23 -9.43
CA GLU A 196 13.21 6.20 -8.53
C GLU A 196 14.30 7.10 -7.92
N ASN A 197 14.00 8.38 -7.76
CA ASN A 197 14.91 9.33 -7.12
C ASN A 197 15.00 9.05 -5.62
N SER A 198 16.21 8.77 -5.14
CA SER A 198 16.51 8.63 -3.71
C SER A 198 17.39 9.79 -3.24
N PRO A 199 16.83 10.75 -2.48
CA PRO A 199 17.58 11.89 -1.98
C PRO A 199 18.52 11.54 -0.83
N GLY A 200 18.36 10.35 -0.22
CA GLY A 200 19.14 9.90 0.91
C GLY A 200 18.55 8.68 1.60
N ALA A 201 19.19 8.28 2.68
CA ALA A 201 18.73 7.18 3.51
C ALA A 201 18.33 7.65 4.91
N VAL A 202 17.30 7.02 5.46
CA VAL A 202 16.91 7.10 6.86
C VAL A 202 17.73 6.07 7.64
N VAL A 203 18.57 6.54 8.58
CA VAL A 203 19.51 5.73 9.35
C VAL A 203 19.12 5.75 10.82
N PHE A 204 19.01 4.57 11.43
CA PHE A 204 18.64 4.44 12.83
C PHE A 204 19.36 3.27 13.50
N GLU A 205 19.48 3.34 14.83
CA GLU A 205 20.06 2.30 15.65
C GLU A 205 18.96 1.45 16.31
N ARG A 206 19.10 0.13 16.25
CA ARG A 206 18.25 -0.82 16.97
C ARG A 206 19.04 -2.07 17.31
N ASP A 207 18.89 -2.57 18.54
CA ASP A 207 19.57 -3.78 19.05
C ASP A 207 21.09 -3.75 18.84
N GLY A 208 21.71 -2.57 19.03
CA GLY A 208 23.14 -2.33 18.86
C GLY A 208 23.64 -2.41 17.42
N LYS A 209 22.73 -2.31 16.43
CA LYS A 209 23.05 -2.34 15.00
C LYS A 209 22.50 -1.12 14.31
N THR A 210 23.25 -0.62 13.34
CA THR A 210 22.81 0.43 12.42
C THR A 210 21.98 -0.17 11.30
N HIS A 211 20.80 0.38 11.08
CA HIS A 211 19.90 0.04 9.99
C HIS A 211 19.73 1.23 9.05
N ARG A 212 19.48 0.94 7.77
CA ARG A 212 19.43 1.94 6.72
C ARG A 212 18.26 1.64 5.78
N ILE A 213 17.49 2.67 5.43
CA ILE A 213 16.36 2.60 4.49
C ILE A 213 16.56 3.70 3.45
N ASP A 214 16.80 3.34 2.20
CA ASP A 214 16.82 4.30 1.10
C ASP A 214 15.40 4.82 0.87
N ALA A 215 15.25 6.14 0.87
CA ALA A 215 13.97 6.81 0.72
C ALA A 215 13.72 7.16 -0.75
N VAL A 216 12.45 7.10 -1.18
CA VAL A 216 12.00 7.57 -2.50
C VAL A 216 11.35 8.95 -2.34
N ASP A 217 11.72 9.89 -3.20
CA ASP A 217 11.09 11.22 -3.28
C ASP A 217 10.10 11.26 -4.45
N GLU A 218 8.81 11.21 -4.14
CA GLU A 218 7.72 11.31 -5.13
C GLU A 218 7.36 12.79 -5.44
N GLY A 219 8.19 13.75 -5.02
CA GLY A 219 8.02 15.19 -5.31
C GLY A 219 7.13 15.95 -4.33
N GLY A 220 6.59 15.30 -3.29
CA GLY A 220 5.76 15.92 -2.25
C GLY A 220 6.55 16.35 -0.99
N ASP A 221 5.82 16.64 0.10
CA ASP A 221 6.39 17.05 1.40
C ASP A 221 6.94 15.86 2.21
N LYS A 222 6.73 14.64 1.76
CA LYS A 222 7.12 13.39 2.44
C LYS A 222 8.05 12.57 1.59
N LEU A 223 8.80 11.72 2.27
CA LEU A 223 9.55 10.65 1.65
C LEU A 223 8.80 9.33 1.80
N PHE A 224 8.83 8.53 0.75
CA PHE A 224 8.22 7.22 0.72
C PHE A 224 9.26 6.15 1.05
N LEU A 225 8.95 5.30 2.01
CA LEU A 225 9.77 4.17 2.43
C LEU A 225 9.04 2.86 2.08
N ILE A 226 9.70 2.01 1.31
CA ILE A 226 9.24 0.68 0.95
C ILE A 226 10.19 -0.29 1.63
N ILE A 227 9.71 -1.05 2.61
CA ILE A 227 10.54 -1.87 3.49
C ILE A 227 10.08 -3.32 3.52
N ALA A 228 11.04 -4.23 3.64
CA ALA A 228 10.81 -5.60 4.11
C ALA A 228 11.69 -5.84 5.33
N ASP A 229 11.25 -6.70 6.23
CA ASP A 229 11.94 -7.07 7.45
C ASP A 229 11.74 -8.55 7.75
N GLN A 230 12.28 -9.05 8.85
CA GLN A 230 12.23 -10.48 9.19
C GLN A 230 10.82 -10.99 9.57
N THR A 231 9.81 -10.13 9.64
CA THR A 231 8.40 -10.53 9.80
C THR A 231 7.70 -10.72 8.45
N SER A 232 8.31 -10.27 7.35
CA SER A 232 7.73 -10.31 6.00
C SER A 232 7.59 -11.74 5.48
N GLY A 233 6.37 -12.11 5.11
CA GLY A 233 6.01 -13.46 4.65
C GLY A 233 5.61 -14.41 5.78
N GLU A 234 5.71 -13.98 7.04
CA GLU A 234 5.25 -14.70 8.23
C GLU A 234 4.06 -13.95 8.86
N GLU A 235 4.33 -12.92 9.65
CA GLU A 235 3.31 -12.12 10.35
C GLU A 235 2.88 -10.89 9.57
N THR A 236 3.75 -10.38 8.68
CA THR A 236 3.45 -9.25 7.79
C THR A 236 3.52 -9.66 6.33
N TYR A 237 3.03 -8.82 5.44
CA TYR A 237 2.95 -9.14 4.02
C TYR A 237 4.33 -9.39 3.41
N GLY A 238 4.47 -10.48 2.64
CA GLY A 238 5.73 -10.89 2.03
C GLY A 238 6.30 -9.90 1.00
N GLY A 239 5.47 -9.08 0.38
CA GLY A 239 5.86 -7.97 -0.50
C GLY A 239 6.26 -6.69 0.26
N GLY A 240 6.44 -6.76 1.58
CA GLY A 240 6.85 -5.64 2.42
C GLY A 240 5.73 -4.70 2.84
N ARG A 241 6.10 -3.63 3.53
CA ARG A 241 5.20 -2.59 4.04
C ARG A 241 5.64 -1.22 3.59
N PHE A 242 4.71 -0.31 3.58
CA PHE A 242 4.89 1.09 3.19
C PHE A 242 4.88 2.01 4.40
N MET A 243 5.62 3.10 4.31
CA MET A 243 5.59 4.20 5.26
C MET A 243 5.80 5.53 4.53
N TYR A 244 5.16 6.59 5.01
CA TYR A 244 5.52 7.96 4.65
C TYR A 244 6.08 8.67 5.87
N VAL A 245 7.25 9.29 5.73
CA VAL A 245 7.88 10.13 6.74
C VAL A 245 8.00 11.55 6.23
N ASN A 246 7.95 12.55 7.12
CA ASN A 246 8.22 13.93 6.72
C ASN A 246 9.69 14.05 6.28
N LYS A 247 9.98 15.00 5.38
CA LYS A 247 11.37 15.34 5.02
C LYS A 247 12.16 15.75 6.28
N PRO A 248 13.49 15.57 6.29
CA PRO A 248 14.30 15.88 7.46
C PRO A 248 14.17 17.35 7.87
N ASP A 249 14.27 17.61 9.15
CA ASP A 249 14.37 18.96 9.67
C ASP A 249 15.75 19.59 9.37
N SER A 250 15.98 20.83 9.85
CA SER A 250 17.23 21.56 9.65
C SER A 250 18.45 20.91 10.29
N THR A 251 18.27 19.95 11.22
CA THR A 251 19.34 19.18 11.86
C THR A 251 19.62 17.86 11.16
N GLY A 252 18.81 17.51 10.16
CA GLY A 252 18.85 16.21 9.49
C GLY A 252 18.12 15.11 10.25
N ALA A 253 17.32 15.44 11.26
CA ALA A 253 16.53 14.47 11.99
C ALA A 253 15.22 14.13 11.24
N ILE A 254 14.84 12.86 11.32
CA ILE A 254 13.57 12.32 10.77
C ILE A 254 12.86 11.52 11.86
N LEU A 255 11.56 11.74 12.01
CA LEU A 255 10.72 10.90 12.84
C LEU A 255 10.28 9.65 12.05
N LEU A 256 10.83 8.49 12.44
CA LEU A 256 10.54 7.18 11.88
C LEU A 256 9.63 6.42 12.86
N ASP A 257 8.33 6.33 12.55
CA ASP A 257 7.34 5.70 13.40
C ASP A 257 6.80 4.41 12.76
N PHE A 258 7.40 3.27 13.10
CA PHE A 258 7.01 1.96 12.57
C PHE A 258 5.60 1.52 12.99
N ASN A 259 5.00 2.11 14.04
CA ASN A 259 3.59 1.88 14.35
C ASN A 259 2.67 2.38 13.23
N LYS A 260 3.19 3.19 12.29
CA LYS A 260 2.51 3.64 11.07
C LYS A 260 2.94 2.88 9.81
N ALA A 261 3.68 1.78 9.94
CA ALA A 261 3.95 0.87 8.81
C ALA A 261 2.66 0.17 8.40
N TYR A 262 2.36 0.15 7.08
CA TYR A 262 1.09 -0.34 6.59
C TYR A 262 1.22 -1.21 5.33
N ASN A 263 0.22 -2.04 5.11
CA ASN A 263 0.14 -2.94 3.98
C ASN A 263 0.01 -2.19 2.64
N PRO A 264 0.76 -2.59 1.60
CA PRO A 264 0.51 -2.10 0.25
C PRO A 264 -0.86 -2.56 -0.27
N PRO A 265 -1.42 -1.89 -1.28
CA PRO A 265 -2.70 -2.26 -1.88
C PRO A 265 -2.83 -3.72 -2.34
N CYS A 266 -1.72 -4.33 -2.74
CA CYS A 266 -1.66 -5.71 -3.23
C CYS A 266 -2.06 -6.77 -2.19
N VAL A 267 -2.09 -6.41 -0.90
CA VAL A 267 -2.63 -7.29 0.15
C VAL A 267 -4.15 -7.45 0.03
N PHE A 268 -4.84 -6.40 -0.42
CA PHE A 268 -6.30 -6.36 -0.47
C PHE A 268 -6.86 -6.80 -1.82
N THR A 269 -6.08 -6.67 -2.89
CA THR A 269 -6.53 -6.95 -4.25
C THR A 269 -5.39 -7.36 -5.17
N LYS A 270 -5.62 -8.37 -6.01
CA LYS A 270 -4.69 -8.81 -7.07
C LYS A 270 -4.58 -7.83 -8.24
N TYR A 271 -5.40 -6.79 -8.24
CA TYR A 271 -5.48 -5.81 -9.32
C TYR A 271 -4.60 -4.57 -9.10
N ALA A 272 -3.94 -4.44 -7.96
CA ALA A 272 -2.96 -3.38 -7.71
C ALA A 272 -1.62 -3.65 -8.41
N THR A 273 -0.81 -2.61 -8.58
CA THR A 273 0.51 -2.64 -9.25
C THR A 273 1.58 -2.10 -8.30
N CYS A 274 1.67 -2.67 -7.10
CA CYS A 274 2.49 -2.13 -6.03
C CYS A 274 3.98 -2.23 -6.31
N PRO A 275 4.78 -1.21 -5.93
CA PRO A 275 6.21 -1.37 -5.83
C PRO A 275 6.56 -2.37 -4.73
N LEU A 276 7.69 -3.01 -4.86
CA LEU A 276 8.29 -3.93 -3.90
C LEU A 276 9.52 -3.27 -3.26
N PRO A 277 9.93 -3.68 -2.07
CA PRO A 277 11.13 -3.13 -1.44
C PRO A 277 12.35 -3.31 -2.36
N PRO A 278 13.14 -2.23 -2.59
CA PRO A 278 14.45 -2.37 -3.21
C PRO A 278 15.35 -3.23 -2.32
N LEU A 279 16.32 -3.93 -2.91
CA LEU A 279 17.13 -4.94 -2.22
C LEU A 279 17.78 -4.42 -0.92
N GLN A 280 18.25 -3.17 -0.94
CA GLN A 280 18.89 -2.53 0.21
C GLN A 280 17.92 -2.19 1.35
N ASN A 281 16.60 -2.22 1.11
CA ASN A 281 15.57 -1.96 2.11
C ASN A 281 15.02 -3.25 2.76
N TYR A 282 15.72 -4.40 2.59
CA TYR A 282 15.46 -5.63 3.32
C TYR A 282 16.22 -5.61 4.64
N LEU A 283 15.53 -5.27 5.72
CA LEU A 283 16.12 -5.08 7.03
C LEU A 283 16.32 -6.41 7.77
N LYS A 284 17.54 -6.65 8.28
CA LYS A 284 17.85 -7.81 9.15
C LYS A 284 17.39 -7.52 10.59
N LEU A 285 16.12 -7.26 10.77
CA LEU A 285 15.48 -6.84 12.01
C LEU A 285 14.03 -7.34 11.99
N LYS A 286 13.47 -7.76 13.12
CA LYS A 286 12.03 -8.00 13.28
C LYS A 286 11.35 -6.70 13.70
N ILE A 287 10.47 -6.15 12.84
CA ILE A 287 9.72 -4.93 13.15
C ILE A 287 8.30 -5.32 13.56
N GLU A 288 8.15 -5.63 14.85
CA GLU A 288 6.87 -6.01 15.47
C GLU A 288 6.03 -4.76 15.81
N ALA A 289 5.76 -3.93 14.80
CA ALA A 289 4.96 -2.70 14.89
C ALA A 289 4.20 -2.48 13.57
N GLY A 290 3.11 -1.72 13.60
CA GLY A 290 2.30 -1.40 12.42
C GLY A 290 1.31 -2.50 12.03
N GLU A 291 0.88 -2.53 10.77
CA GLU A 291 -0.09 -3.49 10.24
C GLU A 291 0.53 -4.89 10.06
N LYS A 292 -0.22 -5.92 10.44
CA LYS A 292 0.01 -7.33 10.08
C LYS A 292 -0.60 -7.62 8.72
N VAL A 293 -0.29 -8.78 8.14
CA VAL A 293 -0.86 -9.18 6.86
C VAL A 293 -2.39 -9.30 6.96
N TYR A 294 -3.10 -8.82 5.95
CA TYR A 294 -4.56 -8.92 5.87
C TYR A 294 -4.97 -10.26 5.26
N GLY A 295 -5.99 -10.91 5.82
CA GLY A 295 -6.63 -12.08 5.22
C GLY A 295 -6.05 -13.45 5.68
N HIS A 296 -5.30 -13.46 6.79
CA HIS A 296 -4.87 -14.71 7.46
C HIS A 296 -5.68 -14.97 8.72
#